data_a93f3b88a6dae35bc4954338fcfb3d24
#
_entry.id   a93f3b88a6dae35bc4954338fcfb3d24
#
_cell.length_a   1.000
_cell.length_b   1.000
_cell.length_c   1.000
_cell.angle_alpha   90.00
_cell.angle_beta   90.00
_cell.angle_gamma   90.00
#
_symmetry.space_group_name_H-M   'P 1'
#
loop_
_entity.id
_entity.type
_entity.pdbx_description
1 polymer ?
#
loop_
_entity_poly.entity_id
_entity_poly.type
_entity_poly.pdbx_seq_one_letter_code
_entity_poly.pdbx_strand_id
1 'polypeptide(L)'
;MTKYIFVTGGVVSSIGKGIVAASLGRLLKNRGLKVTIQKFDPYINIDPGTMSPYQHGEVYVTDDGAETDLDLGHYERFIDINLNKYSNVTTGKIYSEVLRKERKGEYLGATVQVISHITDALKDKIKRAATTTDSDVIITEVGGTVGDIESLPFLEALRQMKADVGSDNVMYIHTTLLPYLKAAGEMKTKPTQHSVKELRGLGIQPNMWVIRTEQPAGQGIKNKLAQFCDVAPEAVIESLDVEHIYQVPLNMQAQGMDQIVCDHLKLDAPAADMTEWSAMVDKVLNLKKTTKIALVGKYVELHDAYLSVVEALKHSGLANDTAIDIDWVNANDLTVENVASRLADADGIIVPGGFGQRGTEGKIQAIRYARENDVPMLGVCLGMQLTCIEFARHVLHLDGANSAELDPNTKYPIIDIMRDQIDIEDMGGTLRLGLYPCKLKPGSKAAAAYGNQEVVQRRHRHRYEFNTKFREQFEAEGFVFSGVSPDNRLMEVVELPDKKFFVAAQYHPEYHSRPNHAEELYTAFVTAAIENAK
;
A
#
# COMPACT_ATOMS: atom_id res chain seq x y z
N MET A 1 -1.02 -9.19 28.46
CA MET A 1 -2.30 -8.53 28.09
C MET A 1 -1.98 -7.50 27.02
N THR A 2 -2.71 -7.55 25.90
CA THR A 2 -2.47 -6.65 24.75
C THR A 2 -2.65 -5.18 25.12
N LYS A 3 -1.79 -4.32 24.64
CA LYS A 3 -1.84 -2.86 24.78
C LYS A 3 -2.40 -2.21 23.51
N TYR A 4 -3.16 -1.14 23.70
CA TYR A 4 -3.93 -0.47 22.65
C TYR A 4 -3.45 0.98 22.48
N ILE A 5 -2.96 1.32 21.32
CA ILE A 5 -2.54 2.68 20.97
C ILE A 5 -3.49 3.19 19.89
N PHE A 6 -4.08 4.34 20.13
CA PHE A 6 -5.00 4.99 19.21
C PHE A 6 -4.39 6.27 18.66
N VAL A 7 -4.23 6.33 17.33
CA VAL A 7 -3.67 7.49 16.63
C VAL A 7 -4.81 8.23 15.92
N THR A 8 -5.04 9.45 16.34
CA THR A 8 -6.03 10.38 15.77
C THR A 8 -5.35 11.58 15.14
N GLY A 9 -6.04 12.32 14.29
CA GLY A 9 -5.48 13.52 13.70
C GLY A 9 -6.45 14.66 13.60
N GLY A 10 -5.91 15.86 13.45
CA GLY A 10 -6.71 17.06 13.33
C GLY A 10 -6.04 18.16 12.52
N VAL A 11 -6.75 19.28 12.36
CA VAL A 11 -6.41 20.45 11.57
C VAL A 11 -6.64 20.24 10.07
N VAL A 12 -5.93 19.29 9.46
CA VAL A 12 -6.05 18.97 8.01
C VAL A 12 -5.87 17.47 7.79
N SER A 13 -6.32 16.99 6.62
CA SER A 13 -6.01 15.65 6.12
C SER A 13 -4.54 15.54 5.69
N SER A 14 -4.07 14.33 5.43
CA SER A 14 -2.71 14.06 4.90
C SER A 14 -1.56 14.61 5.76
N ILE A 15 -1.77 14.75 7.07
CA ILE A 15 -0.73 15.20 8.02
C ILE A 15 0.30 14.13 8.39
N GLY A 16 0.19 12.93 7.78
CA GLY A 16 1.13 11.83 7.99
C GLY A 16 0.84 10.95 9.21
N LYS A 17 -0.44 10.86 9.67
CA LYS A 17 -0.86 9.93 10.74
C LYS A 17 -0.38 8.50 10.50
N GLY A 18 -0.57 7.99 9.27
CA GLY A 18 -0.16 6.64 8.88
C GLY A 18 1.35 6.42 9.04
N ILE A 19 2.15 7.38 8.60
CA ILE A 19 3.62 7.32 8.76
C ILE A 19 4.04 7.40 10.23
N VAL A 20 3.37 8.23 11.06
CA VAL A 20 3.60 8.28 12.51
C VAL A 20 3.28 6.93 13.15
N ALA A 21 2.13 6.36 12.85
CA ALA A 21 1.68 5.07 13.39
C ALA A 21 2.61 3.92 12.94
N ALA A 22 2.99 3.88 11.66
CA ALA A 22 3.92 2.90 11.10
C ALA A 22 5.33 3.03 11.70
N SER A 23 5.81 4.27 11.89
CA SER A 23 7.11 4.55 12.52
C SER A 23 7.15 4.07 13.97
N LEU A 24 6.11 4.35 14.74
CA LEU A 24 5.97 3.81 16.10
C LEU A 24 5.92 2.28 16.09
N GLY A 25 5.17 1.69 15.17
CA GLY A 25 5.11 0.23 14.99
C GLY A 25 6.48 -0.39 14.72
N ARG A 26 7.30 0.24 13.86
CA ARG A 26 8.69 -0.17 13.62
C ARG A 26 9.53 -0.10 14.89
N LEU A 27 9.47 1.00 15.62
CA LEU A 27 10.24 1.19 16.85
C LEU A 27 9.88 0.14 17.91
N LEU A 28 8.59 -0.11 18.12
CA LEU A 28 8.12 -1.12 19.09
C LEU A 28 8.49 -2.55 18.66
N LYS A 29 8.41 -2.86 17.36
CA LYS A 29 8.90 -4.16 16.84
C LYS A 29 10.39 -4.33 17.10
N ASN A 30 11.18 -3.29 16.89
CA ASN A 30 12.64 -3.32 17.12
C ASN A 30 13.02 -3.33 18.62
N ARG A 31 12.05 -3.15 19.52
CA ARG A 31 12.15 -3.47 20.95
C ARG A 31 11.82 -4.94 21.28
N GLY A 32 11.52 -5.76 20.27
CA GLY A 32 11.16 -7.17 20.44
C GLY A 32 9.70 -7.44 20.72
N LEU A 33 8.82 -6.42 20.62
CA LEU A 33 7.39 -6.57 20.82
C LEU A 33 6.69 -7.08 19.55
N LYS A 34 5.67 -7.92 19.71
CA LYS A 34 4.77 -8.30 18.63
C LYS A 34 3.76 -7.17 18.39
N VAL A 35 3.88 -6.51 17.25
CA VAL A 35 3.05 -5.35 16.89
C VAL A 35 2.15 -5.69 15.72
N THR A 36 0.89 -5.28 15.80
CA THR A 36 0.01 -5.18 14.63
C THR A 36 -0.56 -3.78 14.52
N ILE A 37 -1.07 -3.43 13.34
CA ILE A 37 -1.62 -2.11 13.08
C ILE A 37 -2.93 -2.22 12.32
N GLN A 38 -3.85 -1.29 12.56
CA GLN A 38 -5.18 -1.26 11.98
C GLN A 38 -5.52 0.16 11.53
N LYS A 39 -6.18 0.26 10.37
CA LYS A 39 -6.74 1.49 9.82
C LYS A 39 -8.25 1.51 9.99
N PHE A 40 -8.77 2.59 10.54
CA PHE A 40 -10.19 2.91 10.55
C PHE A 40 -10.48 4.02 9.55
N ASP A 41 -11.28 3.72 8.52
CA ASP A 41 -11.68 4.66 7.49
C ASP A 41 -13.15 5.06 7.63
N PRO A 42 -13.44 6.33 7.91
CA PRO A 42 -14.80 6.78 8.20
C PRO A 42 -15.70 6.92 6.95
N TYR A 43 -15.22 6.62 5.75
CA TYR A 43 -16.07 6.66 4.56
C TYR A 43 -17.08 5.50 4.52
N ILE A 44 -18.20 5.71 3.77
CA ILE A 44 -19.34 4.78 3.71
C ILE A 44 -19.10 3.58 2.78
N ASN A 45 -18.12 3.63 1.90
CA ASN A 45 -17.78 2.48 1.07
C ASN A 45 -17.45 1.25 1.92
N ILE A 46 -17.86 0.07 1.46
CA ILE A 46 -17.54 -1.20 2.15
C ILE A 46 -16.04 -1.44 2.14
N ASP A 47 -15.40 -1.20 1.01
CA ASP A 47 -13.95 -1.21 0.81
C ASP A 47 -13.58 -0.28 -0.36
N PRO A 48 -12.28 -0.03 -0.62
CA PRO A 48 -11.86 0.82 -1.72
C PRO A 48 -11.87 0.13 -3.09
N GLY A 49 -12.24 -1.15 -3.21
CA GLY A 49 -12.10 -1.95 -4.42
C GLY A 49 -12.78 -1.37 -5.66
N THR A 50 -13.88 -0.62 -5.48
CA THR A 50 -14.61 0.06 -6.57
C THR A 50 -14.32 1.55 -6.67
N MET A 51 -13.44 2.09 -5.82
CA MET A 51 -13.11 3.51 -5.81
C MET A 51 -12.17 3.89 -6.96
N SER A 52 -12.29 5.12 -7.44
CA SER A 52 -11.38 5.64 -8.45
C SER A 52 -9.97 5.85 -7.87
N PRO A 53 -8.90 5.33 -8.52
CA PRO A 53 -7.53 5.60 -8.08
C PRO A 53 -7.17 7.09 -8.05
N TYR A 54 -7.84 7.94 -8.84
CA TYR A 54 -7.65 9.39 -8.80
C TYR A 54 -8.15 10.06 -7.52
N GLN A 55 -9.08 9.43 -6.82
CA GLN A 55 -9.62 9.99 -5.57
C GLN A 55 -9.00 9.36 -4.33
N HIS A 56 -8.59 8.11 -4.42
CA HIS A 56 -8.22 7.32 -3.25
C HIS A 56 -6.79 6.76 -3.28
N GLY A 57 -6.08 6.90 -4.40
CA GLY A 57 -4.78 6.25 -4.60
C GLY A 57 -4.94 4.77 -4.96
N GLU A 58 -3.89 3.98 -4.74
CA GLU A 58 -3.93 2.55 -5.02
C GLU A 58 -4.84 1.80 -4.04
N VAL A 59 -5.42 0.71 -4.52
CA VAL A 59 -6.08 -0.29 -3.66
C VAL A 59 -5.05 -1.33 -3.27
N TYR A 60 -4.73 -1.39 -1.97
CA TYR A 60 -3.76 -2.36 -1.45
C TYR A 60 -4.46 -3.67 -1.08
N VAL A 61 -3.86 -4.82 -1.41
CA VAL A 61 -4.46 -6.14 -1.15
C VAL A 61 -3.63 -6.90 -0.14
N THR A 62 -4.27 -7.44 0.89
CA THR A 62 -3.65 -8.27 1.93
C THR A 62 -3.51 -9.74 1.48
N ASP A 63 -2.76 -10.55 2.23
CA ASP A 63 -2.59 -11.98 1.93
C ASP A 63 -3.90 -12.76 1.89
N ASP A 64 -4.84 -12.42 2.76
CA ASP A 64 -6.17 -13.04 2.83
C ASP A 64 -7.22 -12.41 1.90
N GLY A 65 -6.78 -11.56 0.97
CA GLY A 65 -7.60 -11.03 -0.12
C GLY A 65 -8.48 -9.85 0.23
N ALA A 66 -8.22 -9.14 1.33
CA ALA A 66 -8.93 -7.90 1.61
C ALA A 66 -8.41 -6.77 0.72
N GLU A 67 -9.33 -6.07 0.03
CA GLU A 67 -9.07 -4.80 -0.62
C GLU A 67 -9.09 -3.69 0.43
N THR A 68 -8.03 -2.90 0.50
CA THR A 68 -7.78 -1.97 1.61
C THR A 68 -7.21 -0.64 1.14
N ASP A 69 -7.18 0.32 2.07
CA ASP A 69 -6.53 1.61 1.88
C ASP A 69 -5.01 1.47 1.67
N LEU A 70 -4.44 2.41 0.92
CA LEU A 70 -3.00 2.45 0.59
C LEU A 70 -2.08 2.56 1.82
N ASP A 71 -2.57 3.10 2.93
CA ASP A 71 -1.81 3.21 4.18
C ASP A 71 -1.36 1.84 4.71
N LEU A 72 -2.12 0.75 4.41
CA LEU A 72 -1.70 -0.59 4.78
C LEU A 72 -0.38 -1.00 4.12
N GLY A 73 -0.12 -0.52 2.91
CA GLY A 73 1.17 -0.68 2.25
C GLY A 73 2.30 0.00 3.03
N HIS A 74 2.09 1.23 3.52
CA HIS A 74 3.04 1.90 4.40
C HIS A 74 3.28 1.11 5.69
N TYR A 75 2.22 0.60 6.31
CA TYR A 75 2.33 -0.18 7.55
C TYR A 75 3.17 -1.44 7.34
N GLU A 76 2.87 -2.22 6.30
CA GLU A 76 3.64 -3.42 5.98
C GLU A 76 5.09 -3.11 5.65
N ARG A 77 5.37 -2.04 4.89
CA ARG A 77 6.75 -1.62 4.54
C ARG A 77 7.56 -1.16 5.74
N PHE A 78 6.94 -0.38 6.64
CA PHE A 78 7.64 0.14 7.82
C PHE A 78 7.82 -0.93 8.89
N ILE A 79 6.75 -1.64 9.25
CA ILE A 79 6.78 -2.60 10.37
C ILE A 79 7.36 -3.94 9.93
N ASP A 80 7.35 -4.24 8.62
CA ASP A 80 7.77 -5.51 8.04
C ASP A 80 6.96 -6.68 8.63
N ILE A 81 5.66 -6.61 8.46
CA ILE A 81 4.65 -7.60 8.82
C ILE A 81 3.68 -7.77 7.65
N ASN A 82 2.94 -8.87 7.63
CA ASN A 82 1.81 -9.01 6.72
C ASN A 82 0.51 -8.77 7.49
N LEU A 83 -0.34 -7.93 6.92
CA LEU A 83 -1.64 -7.56 7.49
C LEU A 83 -2.74 -8.46 6.93
N ASN A 84 -3.93 -8.37 7.52
CA ASN A 84 -5.09 -9.19 7.18
C ASN A 84 -6.38 -8.37 7.13
N LYS A 85 -7.51 -9.00 6.82
CA LYS A 85 -8.84 -8.37 6.69
C LYS A 85 -9.32 -7.59 7.93
N TYR A 86 -8.75 -7.83 9.09
CA TYR A 86 -9.08 -7.07 10.31
C TYR A 86 -8.27 -5.79 10.41
N SER A 87 -7.25 -5.64 9.58
CA SER A 87 -6.38 -4.46 9.58
C SER A 87 -6.97 -3.23 8.89
N ASN A 88 -8.09 -3.37 8.16
CA ASN A 88 -8.82 -2.24 7.58
C ASN A 88 -10.33 -2.34 7.84
N VAL A 89 -10.87 -1.33 8.50
CA VAL A 89 -12.28 -1.26 8.90
C VAL A 89 -12.89 0.05 8.40
N THR A 90 -13.94 -0.05 7.59
CA THR A 90 -14.69 1.11 7.06
C THR A 90 -16.04 1.26 7.75
N THR A 91 -16.62 2.45 7.70
CA THR A 91 -18.00 2.66 8.11
C THR A 91 -18.94 1.68 7.40
N GLY A 92 -18.78 1.51 6.08
CA GLY A 92 -19.62 0.63 5.28
C GLY A 92 -19.59 -0.82 5.76
N LYS A 93 -18.40 -1.37 6.05
CA LYS A 93 -18.26 -2.73 6.60
C LYS A 93 -19.03 -2.90 7.92
N ILE A 94 -18.88 -1.95 8.84
CA ILE A 94 -19.51 -2.02 10.17
C ILE A 94 -21.04 -1.91 10.08
N TYR A 95 -21.53 -0.90 9.37
CA TYR A 95 -22.98 -0.70 9.22
C TYR A 95 -23.62 -1.87 8.47
N SER A 96 -23.03 -2.35 7.40
CA SER A 96 -23.51 -3.52 6.66
C SER A 96 -23.57 -4.76 7.55
N GLU A 97 -22.56 -5.01 8.39
CA GLU A 97 -22.57 -6.12 9.34
C GLU A 97 -23.70 -5.99 10.36
N VAL A 98 -23.86 -4.82 10.97
CA VAL A 98 -24.90 -4.57 11.99
C VAL A 98 -26.30 -4.66 11.39
N LEU A 99 -26.53 -4.06 10.21
CA LEU A 99 -27.82 -4.14 9.52
C LEU A 99 -28.17 -5.57 9.11
N ARG A 100 -27.19 -6.35 8.65
CA ARG A 100 -27.39 -7.77 8.33
C ARG A 100 -27.77 -8.58 9.56
N LYS A 101 -27.14 -8.35 10.71
CA LYS A 101 -27.50 -8.98 12.00
C LYS A 101 -28.91 -8.59 12.44
N GLU A 102 -29.29 -7.32 12.27
CA GLU A 102 -30.65 -6.84 12.55
C GLU A 102 -31.66 -7.60 11.69
N ARG A 103 -31.47 -7.67 10.36
CA ARG A 103 -32.36 -8.37 9.44
C ARG A 103 -32.49 -9.87 9.75
N LYS A 104 -31.48 -10.48 10.37
CA LYS A 104 -31.50 -11.87 10.82
C LYS A 104 -32.14 -12.05 12.20
N GLY A 105 -32.55 -10.98 12.87
CA GLY A 105 -33.13 -11.02 14.21
C GLY A 105 -32.13 -11.32 15.33
N GLU A 106 -30.83 -11.16 15.09
CA GLU A 106 -29.79 -11.49 16.09
C GLU A 106 -29.81 -10.55 17.31
N TYR A 107 -30.49 -9.40 17.21
CA TYR A 107 -30.68 -8.44 18.32
C TYR A 107 -31.98 -8.65 19.10
N LEU A 108 -32.72 -9.73 18.85
CA LEU A 108 -33.88 -10.16 19.61
C LEU A 108 -34.97 -9.06 19.80
N GLY A 109 -35.16 -8.21 18.82
CA GLY A 109 -36.17 -7.14 18.83
C GLY A 109 -35.71 -5.84 19.53
N ALA A 110 -34.44 -5.74 19.94
CA ALA A 110 -33.91 -4.50 20.49
C ALA A 110 -33.86 -3.38 19.42
N THR A 111 -34.01 -2.13 19.87
CA THR A 111 -33.74 -0.97 19.02
C THR A 111 -32.24 -0.85 18.76
N VAL A 112 -31.82 -1.01 17.49
CA VAL A 112 -30.41 -0.94 17.10
C VAL A 112 -29.99 0.53 16.98
N GLN A 113 -28.92 0.93 17.66
CA GLN A 113 -28.44 2.30 17.77
C GLN A 113 -26.93 2.37 17.52
N VAL A 114 -26.42 3.57 17.22
CA VAL A 114 -24.96 3.79 17.08
C VAL A 114 -24.25 3.40 18.36
N ILE A 115 -24.68 3.95 19.50
CA ILE A 115 -24.28 3.49 20.83
C ILE A 115 -25.40 2.56 21.34
N SER A 116 -25.17 1.27 21.60
CA SER A 116 -23.85 0.58 21.67
C SER A 116 -23.52 -0.27 20.44
N HIS A 117 -24.49 -0.56 19.55
CA HIS A 117 -24.34 -1.62 18.53
C HIS A 117 -23.22 -1.38 17.53
N ILE A 118 -23.09 -0.14 17.01
CA ILE A 118 -22.00 0.23 16.09
C ILE A 118 -20.68 0.33 16.85
N THR A 119 -20.68 0.96 18.03
CA THR A 119 -19.46 1.08 18.84
C THR A 119 -18.95 -0.25 19.33
N ASP A 120 -19.82 -1.18 19.71
CA ASP A 120 -19.43 -2.55 20.11
C ASP A 120 -18.87 -3.34 18.94
N ALA A 121 -19.46 -3.20 17.73
CA ALA A 121 -18.91 -3.81 16.52
C ALA A 121 -17.51 -3.28 16.18
N LEU A 122 -17.26 -1.97 16.33
CA LEU A 122 -15.95 -1.36 16.17
C LEU A 122 -14.93 -1.89 17.18
N LYS A 123 -15.29 -1.91 18.48
CA LYS A 123 -14.44 -2.44 19.55
C LYS A 123 -14.12 -3.93 19.35
N ASP A 124 -15.08 -4.73 18.84
CA ASP A 124 -14.85 -6.11 18.49
C ASP A 124 -13.79 -6.26 17.38
N LYS A 125 -13.82 -5.39 16.34
CA LYS A 125 -12.78 -5.40 15.29
C LYS A 125 -11.39 -5.11 15.85
N ILE A 126 -11.27 -4.17 16.80
CA ILE A 126 -9.98 -3.86 17.45
C ILE A 126 -9.48 -5.09 18.21
N LYS A 127 -10.34 -5.70 19.03
CA LYS A 127 -10.00 -6.88 19.83
C LYS A 127 -9.64 -8.08 18.95
N ARG A 128 -10.35 -8.27 17.83
CA ARG A 128 -10.06 -9.36 16.87
C ARG A 128 -8.74 -9.14 16.14
N ALA A 129 -8.41 -7.93 15.71
CA ALA A 129 -7.12 -7.67 15.09
C ALA A 129 -5.97 -8.01 16.04
N ALA A 130 -6.09 -7.68 17.32
CA ALA A 130 -5.09 -8.02 18.35
C ALA A 130 -5.00 -9.54 18.59
N THR A 131 -6.14 -10.24 18.71
CA THR A 131 -6.15 -11.67 19.05
C THR A 131 -5.74 -12.57 17.89
N THR A 132 -6.11 -12.22 16.64
CA THR A 132 -5.74 -13.02 15.46
C THR A 132 -4.25 -12.97 15.12
N THR A 133 -3.54 -11.93 15.58
CA THR A 133 -2.11 -11.75 15.38
C THR A 133 -1.27 -12.06 16.62
N ASP A 134 -1.88 -12.45 17.73
CA ASP A 134 -1.21 -12.69 19.03
C ASP A 134 -0.26 -11.54 19.40
N SER A 135 -0.76 -10.31 19.25
CA SER A 135 0.06 -9.10 19.38
C SER A 135 0.14 -8.60 20.84
N ASP A 136 1.34 -8.15 21.23
CA ASP A 136 1.56 -7.45 22.50
C ASP A 136 0.97 -6.04 22.43
N VAL A 137 1.09 -5.40 21.25
CA VAL A 137 0.61 -4.04 20.99
C VAL A 137 -0.18 -4.00 19.68
N ILE A 138 -1.36 -3.36 19.71
CA ILE A 138 -2.10 -2.97 18.52
C ILE A 138 -2.14 -1.44 18.41
N ILE A 139 -1.81 -0.93 17.24
CA ILE A 139 -1.93 0.47 16.89
C ILE A 139 -3.14 0.62 15.97
N THR A 140 -4.14 1.41 16.37
CA THR A 140 -5.30 1.71 15.51
C THR A 140 -5.24 3.19 15.10
N GLU A 141 -5.06 3.44 13.81
CA GLU A 141 -5.09 4.78 13.24
C GLU A 141 -6.50 5.09 12.71
N VAL A 142 -7.04 6.26 13.09
CA VAL A 142 -8.33 6.74 12.59
C VAL A 142 -8.11 7.71 11.45
N GLY A 143 -8.66 7.38 10.29
CA GLY A 143 -8.72 8.25 9.12
C GLY A 143 -9.60 9.48 9.36
N GLY A 144 -9.49 10.47 8.49
CA GLY A 144 -10.20 11.73 8.62
C GLY A 144 -9.60 12.66 9.68
N THR A 145 -10.36 13.66 10.05
CA THR A 145 -9.96 14.75 10.95
C THR A 145 -10.91 14.78 12.14
N VAL A 146 -10.38 14.98 13.34
CA VAL A 146 -11.21 15.17 14.54
C VAL A 146 -12.10 16.40 14.33
N GLY A 147 -13.42 16.22 14.49
CA GLY A 147 -14.44 17.18 14.14
C GLY A 147 -15.29 16.78 12.92
N ASP A 148 -14.82 15.85 12.10
CA ASP A 148 -15.61 15.29 11.00
C ASP A 148 -16.77 14.45 11.55
N ILE A 149 -17.96 14.61 10.98
CA ILE A 149 -19.18 13.89 11.40
C ILE A 149 -18.99 12.38 11.28
N GLU A 150 -18.36 11.93 10.20
CA GLU A 150 -18.15 10.52 9.87
C GLU A 150 -17.25 9.82 10.89
N SER A 151 -16.35 10.55 11.55
CA SER A 151 -15.39 9.99 12.51
C SER A 151 -15.99 9.76 13.90
N LEU A 152 -17.15 10.37 14.23
CA LEU A 152 -17.70 10.35 15.58
C LEU A 152 -17.95 8.94 16.15
N PRO A 153 -18.54 7.96 15.44
CA PRO A 153 -18.73 6.61 15.97
C PRO A 153 -17.41 5.90 16.30
N PHE A 154 -16.37 6.15 15.49
CA PHE A 154 -15.03 5.59 15.73
C PHE A 154 -14.41 6.18 16.99
N LEU A 155 -14.40 7.50 17.11
CA LEU A 155 -13.85 8.19 18.30
C LEU A 155 -14.59 7.79 19.57
N GLU A 156 -15.91 7.64 19.53
CA GLU A 156 -16.70 7.15 20.66
C GLU A 156 -16.33 5.72 21.04
N ALA A 157 -16.13 4.82 20.04
CA ALA A 157 -15.65 3.46 20.31
C ALA A 157 -14.27 3.47 20.98
N LEU A 158 -13.33 4.30 20.50
CA LEU A 158 -12.01 4.45 21.12
C LEU A 158 -12.09 4.96 22.55
N ARG A 159 -12.96 5.93 22.83
CA ARG A 159 -13.21 6.44 24.19
C ARG A 159 -13.69 5.33 25.13
N GLN A 160 -14.61 4.49 24.65
CA GLN A 160 -15.15 3.36 25.40
C GLN A 160 -14.09 2.27 25.67
N MET A 161 -13.15 2.05 24.74
CA MET A 161 -12.09 1.05 24.92
C MET A 161 -11.32 1.21 26.23
N LYS A 162 -11.10 2.44 26.69
CA LYS A 162 -10.44 2.72 27.98
C LYS A 162 -11.17 2.10 29.17
N ALA A 163 -12.50 2.11 29.15
CA ALA A 163 -13.30 1.46 30.17
C ALA A 163 -13.29 -0.06 30.05
N ASP A 164 -13.31 -0.57 28.81
CA ASP A 164 -13.34 -2.01 28.53
C ASP A 164 -12.06 -2.75 28.94
N VAL A 165 -10.88 -2.14 28.68
CA VAL A 165 -9.58 -2.82 28.85
C VAL A 165 -8.73 -2.24 29.99
N GLY A 166 -9.16 -1.15 30.61
CA GLY A 166 -8.46 -0.45 31.67
C GLY A 166 -7.49 0.64 31.16
N SER A 167 -7.37 1.71 31.92
CA SER A 167 -6.59 2.91 31.55
C SER A 167 -5.11 2.62 31.31
N ASP A 168 -4.52 1.68 32.04
CA ASP A 168 -3.10 1.31 31.94
C ASP A 168 -2.77 0.52 30.66
N ASN A 169 -3.80 0.17 29.88
CA ASN A 169 -3.65 -0.61 28.66
C ASN A 169 -3.97 0.20 27.39
N VAL A 170 -4.28 1.50 27.55
CA VAL A 170 -4.67 2.38 26.45
C VAL A 170 -3.80 3.63 26.42
N MET A 171 -3.37 4.01 25.22
CA MET A 171 -2.68 5.27 24.96
C MET A 171 -3.31 5.99 23.77
N TYR A 172 -3.54 7.30 23.91
CA TYR A 172 -4.04 8.14 22.82
C TYR A 172 -2.93 9.07 22.34
N ILE A 173 -2.64 9.00 21.04
CA ILE A 173 -1.70 9.87 20.33
C ILE A 173 -2.50 10.75 19.39
N HIS A 174 -2.30 12.05 19.43
CA HIS A 174 -2.96 13.00 18.55
C HIS A 174 -1.95 13.68 17.63
N THR A 175 -2.16 13.60 16.32
CA THR A 175 -1.29 14.20 15.31
C THR A 175 -1.93 15.46 14.75
N THR A 176 -1.21 16.58 14.73
CA THR A 176 -1.72 17.85 14.19
C THR A 176 -0.66 18.59 13.38
N LEU A 177 -1.11 19.54 12.58
CA LEU A 177 -0.24 20.46 11.85
C LEU A 177 0.08 21.69 12.71
N LEU A 178 1.36 22.03 12.82
CA LEU A 178 1.84 23.30 13.37
C LEU A 178 2.31 24.19 12.19
N PRO A 179 1.42 25.01 11.62
CA PRO A 179 1.75 25.74 10.39
C PRO A 179 2.73 26.88 10.66
N TYR A 180 3.70 27.04 9.75
CA TYR A 180 4.56 28.21 9.68
C TYR A 180 3.99 29.23 8.70
N LEU A 181 3.66 30.43 9.18
CA LEU A 181 3.16 31.50 8.32
C LEU A 181 4.33 32.35 7.80
N LYS A 182 4.77 32.10 6.58
CA LYS A 182 5.91 32.81 5.95
C LYS A 182 5.77 34.32 6.03
N ALA A 183 4.56 34.86 5.79
CA ALA A 183 4.31 36.31 5.84
C ALA A 183 4.47 36.92 7.26
N ALA A 184 4.24 36.14 8.32
CA ALA A 184 4.38 36.58 9.71
C ALA A 184 5.72 36.17 10.33
N GLY A 185 6.48 35.29 9.67
CA GLY A 185 7.76 34.77 10.18
C GLY A 185 7.63 33.92 11.44
N GLU A 186 6.46 33.32 11.70
CA GLU A 186 6.22 32.60 12.95
C GLU A 186 5.31 31.37 12.79
N MET A 187 5.47 30.41 13.70
CA MET A 187 4.58 29.27 13.85
C MET A 187 3.29 29.64 14.58
N LYS A 188 2.16 29.12 14.13
CA LYS A 188 0.84 29.36 14.71
C LYS A 188 0.31 28.14 15.45
N THR A 189 0.22 28.24 16.76
CA THR A 189 -0.25 27.16 17.67
C THR A 189 -1.78 27.05 17.78
N LYS A 190 -2.55 28.05 17.34
CA LYS A 190 -4.02 28.07 17.48
C LYS A 190 -4.74 26.93 16.78
N PRO A 191 -4.47 26.59 15.49
CA PRO A 191 -5.15 25.48 14.82
C PRO A 191 -4.99 24.16 15.57
N THR A 192 -3.77 23.87 15.98
CA THR A 192 -3.38 22.71 16.77
C THR A 192 -4.08 22.65 18.12
N GLN A 193 -4.15 23.78 18.86
CA GLN A 193 -4.89 23.88 20.13
C GLN A 193 -6.39 23.62 19.95
N HIS A 194 -7.00 24.11 18.86
CA HIS A 194 -8.41 23.86 18.56
C HIS A 194 -8.67 22.38 18.32
N SER A 195 -7.81 21.70 17.58
CA SER A 195 -7.96 20.27 17.32
C SER A 195 -7.93 19.42 18.59
N VAL A 196 -7.00 19.71 19.51
CA VAL A 196 -6.95 19.03 20.80
C VAL A 196 -8.19 19.36 21.66
N LYS A 197 -8.69 20.59 21.61
CA LYS A 197 -9.92 20.97 22.32
C LYS A 197 -11.12 20.17 21.82
N GLU A 198 -11.26 19.98 20.50
CA GLU A 198 -12.31 19.14 19.92
C GLU A 198 -12.21 17.69 20.41
N LEU A 199 -11.01 17.08 20.36
CA LEU A 199 -10.79 15.72 20.83
C LEU A 199 -11.14 15.57 22.32
N ARG A 200 -10.74 16.53 23.15
CA ARG A 200 -11.09 16.57 24.60
C ARG A 200 -12.60 16.74 24.81
N GLY A 201 -13.27 17.52 23.95
CA GLY A 201 -14.72 17.65 23.96
C GLY A 201 -15.47 16.32 23.75
N LEU A 202 -14.86 15.38 23.04
CA LEU A 202 -15.34 14.01 22.86
C LEU A 202 -14.97 13.08 24.03
N GLY A 203 -14.31 13.58 25.07
CA GLY A 203 -13.90 12.79 26.24
C GLY A 203 -12.60 12.00 26.05
N ILE A 204 -11.79 12.33 25.05
CA ILE A 204 -10.47 11.72 24.82
C ILE A 204 -9.38 12.72 25.18
N GLN A 205 -8.61 12.42 26.23
CA GLN A 205 -7.41 13.15 26.59
C GLN A 205 -6.21 12.48 25.92
N PRO A 206 -5.49 13.15 24.99
CA PRO A 206 -4.26 12.59 24.43
C PRO A 206 -3.18 12.46 25.51
N ASN A 207 -2.41 11.36 25.42
CA ASN A 207 -1.24 11.11 26.27
C ASN A 207 0.05 11.60 25.60
N MET A 208 0.04 11.69 24.28
CA MET A 208 1.13 12.18 23.46
C MET A 208 0.58 13.03 22.32
N TRP A 209 1.34 14.03 21.94
CA TRP A 209 0.99 14.94 20.86
C TRP A 209 2.10 14.97 19.82
N VAL A 210 1.80 14.55 18.58
CA VAL A 210 2.73 14.63 17.45
C VAL A 210 2.38 15.86 16.61
N ILE A 211 3.33 16.79 16.49
CA ILE A 211 3.16 18.01 15.71
C ILE A 211 3.95 17.92 14.41
N ARG A 212 3.25 17.87 13.26
CA ARG A 212 3.90 17.99 11.96
C ARG A 212 4.25 19.46 11.71
N THR A 213 5.47 19.72 11.26
CA THR A 213 5.97 21.07 11.01
C THR A 213 7.09 21.07 9.98
N GLU A 214 7.16 22.13 9.16
CA GLU A 214 8.23 22.33 8.17
C GLU A 214 9.58 22.71 8.81
N GLN A 215 9.55 23.26 10.03
CA GLN A 215 10.73 23.77 10.73
C GLN A 215 10.68 23.34 12.21
N PRO A 216 11.83 23.23 12.90
CA PRO A 216 11.86 22.94 14.33
C PRO A 216 11.06 23.98 15.14
N ALA A 217 10.16 23.51 15.98
CA ALA A 217 9.28 24.37 16.79
C ALA A 217 10.02 25.04 17.97
N GLY A 218 11.07 24.40 18.44
CA GLY A 218 11.81 24.86 19.61
C GLY A 218 11.08 24.64 20.95
N GLN A 219 11.85 24.58 22.02
CA GLN A 219 11.36 24.18 23.35
C GLN A 219 10.25 25.11 23.89
N GLY A 220 10.32 26.41 23.60
CA GLY A 220 9.30 27.37 24.04
C GLY A 220 7.91 27.07 23.49
N ILE A 221 7.81 26.66 22.21
CA ILE A 221 6.55 26.27 21.59
C ILE A 221 6.09 24.91 22.14
N LYS A 222 6.98 23.94 22.31
CA LYS A 222 6.65 22.64 22.92
C LYS A 222 6.07 22.79 24.31
N ASN A 223 6.70 23.60 25.17
CA ASN A 223 6.22 23.88 26.52
C ASN A 223 4.83 24.54 26.52
N LYS A 224 4.62 25.51 25.61
CA LYS A 224 3.32 26.15 25.45
C LYS A 224 2.25 25.17 25.04
N LEU A 225 2.53 24.29 24.04
CA LEU A 225 1.61 23.27 23.58
C LEU A 225 1.32 22.24 24.67
N ALA A 226 2.33 21.77 25.38
CA ALA A 226 2.21 20.85 26.51
C ALA A 226 1.25 21.40 27.59
N GLN A 227 1.40 22.66 27.95
CA GLN A 227 0.53 23.33 28.93
C GLN A 227 -0.93 23.40 28.45
N PHE A 228 -1.17 23.70 27.14
CA PHE A 228 -2.52 23.78 26.60
C PHE A 228 -3.22 22.43 26.47
N CYS A 229 -2.46 21.38 26.26
CA CYS A 229 -2.99 20.03 26.02
C CYS A 229 -2.95 19.13 27.22
N ASP A 230 -2.39 19.64 28.34
CA ASP A 230 -2.24 18.88 29.58
C ASP A 230 -1.49 17.55 29.33
N VAL A 231 -0.33 17.67 28.68
CA VAL A 231 0.62 16.57 28.46
C VAL A 231 2.01 16.99 28.96
N ALA A 232 2.86 16.02 29.24
CA ALA A 232 4.26 16.33 29.59
C ALA A 232 4.99 16.97 28.39
N PRO A 233 5.88 17.96 28.60
CA PRO A 233 6.62 18.58 27.50
C PRO A 233 7.38 17.58 26.60
N GLU A 234 7.88 16.51 27.19
CA GLU A 234 8.58 15.40 26.51
C GLU A 234 7.64 14.60 25.59
N ALA A 235 6.33 14.59 25.90
CA ALA A 235 5.32 13.92 25.09
C ALA A 235 4.82 14.76 23.90
N VAL A 236 5.42 15.95 23.66
CA VAL A 236 5.21 16.74 22.44
C VAL A 236 6.34 16.40 21.46
N ILE A 237 6.04 15.53 20.50
CA ILE A 237 6.98 15.00 19.51
C ILE A 237 6.85 15.79 18.21
N GLU A 238 7.97 16.22 17.65
CA GLU A 238 8.00 16.87 16.33
C GLU A 238 8.13 15.83 15.21
N SER A 239 7.24 15.91 14.23
CA SER A 239 7.39 15.21 12.95
C SER A 239 7.77 16.23 11.89
N LEU A 240 9.07 16.42 11.70
CA LEU A 240 9.61 17.31 10.68
C LEU A 240 9.43 16.72 9.28
N ASP A 241 9.27 17.59 8.28
CA ASP A 241 9.39 17.17 6.90
C ASP A 241 10.81 16.66 6.63
N VAL A 242 10.91 15.55 5.94
CA VAL A 242 12.16 14.83 5.69
C VAL A 242 12.36 14.61 4.19
N GLU A 243 13.60 14.44 3.78
CA GLU A 243 13.94 14.11 2.39
C GLU A 243 13.40 12.72 2.00
N HIS A 244 13.47 11.76 2.93
CA HIS A 244 12.98 10.41 2.73
C HIS A 244 12.17 9.92 3.92
N ILE A 245 10.96 9.36 3.67
CA ILE A 245 10.02 8.97 4.73
C ILE A 245 10.61 7.98 5.74
N TYR A 246 11.59 7.15 5.35
CA TYR A 246 12.25 6.19 6.26
C TYR A 246 13.16 6.85 7.30
N GLN A 247 13.39 8.18 7.25
CA GLN A 247 14.06 8.93 8.31
C GLN A 247 13.14 9.17 9.52
N VAL A 248 11.81 9.12 9.32
CA VAL A 248 10.82 9.46 10.36
C VAL A 248 10.96 8.60 11.62
N PRO A 249 11.10 7.25 11.55
CA PRO A 249 11.31 6.44 12.75
C PRO A 249 12.53 6.85 13.57
N LEU A 250 13.65 7.18 12.92
CA LEU A 250 14.88 7.61 13.58
C LEU A 250 14.69 8.96 14.28
N ASN A 251 14.02 9.92 13.64
CA ASN A 251 13.73 11.23 14.21
C ASN A 251 12.78 11.12 15.42
N MET A 252 11.85 10.19 15.41
CA MET A 252 10.95 9.92 16.52
C MET A 252 11.66 9.21 17.68
N GLN A 253 12.52 8.24 17.38
CA GLN A 253 13.37 7.59 18.39
C GLN A 253 14.28 8.58 19.10
N ALA A 254 14.91 9.49 18.35
CA ALA A 254 15.79 10.51 18.91
C ALA A 254 15.09 11.45 19.92
N GLN A 255 13.75 11.58 19.81
CA GLN A 255 12.93 12.32 20.76
C GLN A 255 12.33 11.44 21.87
N GLY A 256 12.65 10.14 21.91
CA GLY A 256 12.20 9.21 22.94
C GLY A 256 10.76 8.73 22.79
N MET A 257 10.14 8.84 21.61
CA MET A 257 8.72 8.49 21.40
C MET A 257 8.39 7.09 21.89
N ASP A 258 9.20 6.10 21.50
CA ASP A 258 9.02 4.70 21.85
C ASP A 258 9.22 4.43 23.35
N GLN A 259 10.14 5.13 24.00
CA GLN A 259 10.35 5.02 25.45
C GLN A 259 9.14 5.58 26.22
N ILE A 260 8.63 6.74 25.83
CA ILE A 260 7.43 7.34 26.44
C ILE A 260 6.23 6.40 26.33
N VAL A 261 6.07 5.72 25.16
CA VAL A 261 5.01 4.73 24.95
C VAL A 261 5.19 3.53 25.87
N CYS A 262 6.41 2.98 25.98
CA CYS A 262 6.71 1.85 26.85
C CYS A 262 6.46 2.19 28.33
N ASP A 263 6.89 3.35 28.78
CA ASP A 263 6.70 3.81 30.16
C ASP A 263 5.21 3.98 30.49
N HIS A 264 4.44 4.63 29.59
CA HIS A 264 3.00 4.84 29.78
C HIS A 264 2.23 3.52 29.85
N LEU A 265 2.52 2.58 28.94
CA LEU A 265 1.83 1.29 28.86
C LEU A 265 2.46 0.21 29.76
N LYS A 266 3.50 0.53 30.52
CA LYS A 266 4.22 -0.38 31.41
C LYS A 266 4.73 -1.62 30.66
N LEU A 267 5.31 -1.39 29.47
CA LEU A 267 5.92 -2.43 28.65
C LEU A 267 7.38 -2.60 29.06
N ASP A 268 7.73 -3.77 29.53
CA ASP A 268 9.12 -4.15 29.84
C ASP A 268 9.78 -4.66 28.56
N ALA A 269 10.48 -3.77 27.85
CA ALA A 269 11.11 -4.04 26.58
C ALA A 269 12.47 -3.29 26.47
N PRO A 270 13.49 -3.89 25.84
CA PRO A 270 14.78 -3.22 25.66
C PRO A 270 14.64 -1.97 24.77
N ALA A 271 15.69 -1.16 24.69
CA ALA A 271 15.75 -0.07 23.71
C ALA A 271 15.65 -0.61 22.27
N ALA A 272 15.03 0.15 21.38
CA ALA A 272 14.89 -0.25 19.99
C ALA A 272 16.26 -0.27 19.29
N ASP A 273 16.64 -1.42 18.75
CA ASP A 273 17.82 -1.54 17.89
C ASP A 273 17.45 -1.10 16.47
N MET A 274 17.91 0.08 16.09
CA MET A 274 17.68 0.67 14.77
C MET A 274 18.93 0.63 13.87
N THR A 275 19.92 -0.21 14.18
CA THR A 275 21.20 -0.26 13.46
C THR A 275 21.00 -0.55 11.97
N GLU A 276 20.26 -1.60 11.62
CA GLU A 276 19.96 -1.94 10.22
C GLU A 276 19.14 -0.87 9.52
N TRP A 277 18.15 -0.31 10.22
CA TRP A 277 17.30 0.76 9.68
C TRP A 277 18.11 2.03 9.41
N SER A 278 19.00 2.41 10.32
CA SER A 278 19.91 3.55 10.15
C SER A 278 20.84 3.35 8.95
N ALA A 279 21.46 2.17 8.82
CA ALA A 279 22.32 1.86 7.70
C ALA A 279 21.55 1.91 6.36
N MET A 280 20.31 1.43 6.32
CA MET A 280 19.44 1.52 5.15
C MET A 280 19.12 2.97 4.81
N VAL A 281 18.76 3.81 5.79
CA VAL A 281 18.48 5.24 5.59
C VAL A 281 19.72 5.98 5.09
N ASP A 282 20.87 5.74 5.70
CA ASP A 282 22.16 6.32 5.25
C ASP A 282 22.46 5.93 3.80
N LYS A 283 22.18 4.69 3.42
CA LYS A 283 22.35 4.21 2.05
C LYS A 283 21.42 4.96 1.08
N VAL A 284 20.13 5.09 1.40
CA VAL A 284 19.14 5.81 0.57
C VAL A 284 19.58 7.25 0.31
N LEU A 285 20.05 7.95 1.33
CA LEU A 285 20.47 9.36 1.24
C LEU A 285 21.78 9.56 0.48
N ASN A 286 22.57 8.50 0.28
CA ASN A 286 23.89 8.59 -0.33
C ASN A 286 24.04 7.85 -1.67
N LEU A 287 22.91 7.43 -2.30
CA LEU A 287 22.94 6.82 -3.63
C LEU A 287 23.48 7.81 -4.67
N LYS A 288 24.47 7.37 -5.46
CA LYS A 288 25.17 8.25 -6.43
C LYS A 288 24.92 7.88 -7.88
N LYS A 289 24.53 6.62 -8.13
CA LYS A 289 24.15 6.16 -9.46
C LYS A 289 22.65 6.37 -9.64
N THR A 290 22.23 6.58 -10.87
CA THR A 290 20.81 6.75 -11.20
C THR A 290 20.49 5.92 -12.44
N THR A 291 19.33 5.26 -12.43
CA THR A 291 18.76 4.52 -13.57
C THR A 291 17.37 5.07 -13.84
N LYS A 292 17.07 5.32 -15.11
CA LYS A 292 15.79 5.92 -15.54
C LYS A 292 14.80 4.84 -15.93
N ILE A 293 13.70 4.75 -15.20
CA ILE A 293 12.62 3.81 -15.48
C ILE A 293 11.38 4.54 -15.97
N ALA A 294 10.92 4.23 -17.19
CA ALA A 294 9.65 4.74 -17.70
C ALA A 294 8.49 3.92 -17.10
N LEU A 295 7.66 4.56 -16.29
CA LEU A 295 6.42 4.01 -15.77
C LEU A 295 5.28 4.41 -16.71
N VAL A 296 4.83 3.47 -17.56
CA VAL A 296 3.78 3.70 -18.55
C VAL A 296 2.42 3.39 -17.94
N GLY A 297 1.82 4.40 -17.33
CA GLY A 297 0.59 4.29 -16.55
C GLY A 297 -0.58 5.08 -17.15
N LYS A 298 -1.78 4.78 -16.65
CA LYS A 298 -2.99 5.53 -16.98
C LYS A 298 -3.46 6.49 -15.88
N TYR A 299 -2.82 6.45 -14.69
CA TYR A 299 -3.15 7.28 -13.52
C TYR A 299 -1.95 8.13 -13.06
N VAL A 300 -1.09 8.52 -14.00
CA VAL A 300 0.20 9.17 -13.70
C VAL A 300 0.08 10.59 -13.13
N GLU A 301 -1.09 11.20 -13.21
CA GLU A 301 -1.37 12.51 -12.61
C GLU A 301 -1.47 12.44 -11.07
N LEU A 302 -1.82 11.27 -10.52
CA LEU A 302 -1.82 11.00 -9.08
C LEU A 302 -0.82 9.88 -8.78
N HIS A 303 0.33 10.22 -8.28
CA HIS A 303 1.42 9.27 -8.00
C HIS A 303 1.03 8.18 -7.01
N ASP A 304 0.15 8.49 -6.05
CA ASP A 304 -0.36 7.53 -5.06
C ASP A 304 -1.14 6.35 -5.69
N ALA A 305 -1.59 6.49 -6.95
CA ALA A 305 -2.22 5.39 -7.69
C ALA A 305 -1.24 4.24 -8.01
N TYR A 306 0.06 4.49 -7.95
CA TYR A 306 1.13 3.53 -8.20
C TYR A 306 2.14 3.45 -7.05
N LEU A 307 1.72 3.79 -5.83
CA LEU A 307 2.62 3.92 -4.67
C LEU A 307 3.46 2.67 -4.45
N SER A 308 2.84 1.48 -4.40
CA SER A 308 3.58 0.23 -4.18
C SER A 308 4.52 -0.12 -5.32
N VAL A 309 4.17 0.19 -6.58
CA VAL A 309 5.06 0.03 -7.76
C VAL A 309 6.30 0.92 -7.60
N VAL A 310 6.09 2.19 -7.25
CA VAL A 310 7.18 3.17 -7.04
C VAL A 310 8.09 2.74 -5.89
N GLU A 311 7.51 2.32 -4.76
CA GLU A 311 8.29 1.86 -3.62
C GLU A 311 9.07 0.57 -3.95
N ALA A 312 8.46 -0.40 -4.67
CA ALA A 312 9.16 -1.60 -5.10
C ALA A 312 10.35 -1.30 -6.04
N LEU A 313 10.19 -0.35 -6.96
CA LEU A 313 11.30 0.14 -7.80
C LEU A 313 12.41 0.77 -6.96
N LYS A 314 12.07 1.66 -6.00
CA LYS A 314 13.05 2.30 -5.11
C LYS A 314 13.77 1.30 -4.22
N HIS A 315 13.04 0.32 -3.64
CA HIS A 315 13.66 -0.75 -2.84
C HIS A 315 14.64 -1.58 -3.67
N SER A 316 14.27 -1.90 -4.92
CA SER A 316 15.12 -2.64 -5.85
C SER A 316 16.33 -1.82 -6.28
N GLY A 317 16.16 -0.51 -6.48
CA GLY A 317 17.26 0.41 -6.70
C GLY A 317 18.22 0.45 -5.51
N LEU A 318 17.69 0.54 -4.29
CA LEU A 318 18.47 0.49 -3.05
C LEU A 318 19.26 -0.82 -2.92
N ALA A 319 18.65 -1.97 -3.26
CA ALA A 319 19.33 -3.26 -3.29
C ALA A 319 20.51 -3.28 -4.28
N ASN A 320 20.43 -2.51 -5.37
CA ASN A 320 21.44 -2.38 -6.42
C ASN A 320 22.34 -1.13 -6.29
N ASP A 321 22.40 -0.47 -5.15
CA ASP A 321 23.18 0.76 -4.91
C ASP A 321 22.93 1.89 -5.94
N THR A 322 21.68 1.99 -6.42
CA THR A 322 21.30 2.89 -7.52
C THR A 322 19.98 3.59 -7.20
N ALA A 323 19.90 4.90 -7.36
CA ALA A 323 18.65 5.65 -7.28
C ALA A 323 17.80 5.40 -8.53
N ILE A 324 16.49 5.37 -8.36
CA ILE A 324 15.56 5.24 -9.49
C ILE A 324 14.96 6.60 -9.83
N ASP A 325 15.21 7.05 -11.04
CA ASP A 325 14.54 8.20 -11.66
C ASP A 325 13.32 7.70 -12.43
N ILE A 326 12.12 8.04 -11.95
CA ILE A 326 10.87 7.57 -12.53
C ILE A 326 10.37 8.60 -13.54
N ASP A 327 10.41 8.21 -14.80
CA ASP A 327 9.78 8.96 -15.89
C ASP A 327 8.30 8.56 -16.01
N TRP A 328 7.41 9.45 -15.57
CA TRP A 328 5.98 9.25 -15.60
C TRP A 328 5.42 9.44 -17.02
N VAL A 329 5.01 8.35 -17.66
CA VAL A 329 4.51 8.34 -19.02
C VAL A 329 3.01 8.08 -19.04
N ASN A 330 2.23 9.07 -19.48
CA ASN A 330 0.79 8.88 -19.65
C ASN A 330 0.53 8.00 -20.88
N ALA A 331 0.00 6.81 -20.66
CA ALA A 331 -0.30 5.86 -21.72
C ALA A 331 -1.31 6.37 -22.75
N ASN A 332 -2.16 7.35 -22.40
CA ASN A 332 -3.10 7.94 -23.38
C ASN A 332 -2.40 8.75 -24.47
N ASP A 333 -1.19 9.26 -24.19
CA ASP A 333 -0.45 10.14 -25.09
C ASP A 333 0.51 9.37 -26.02
N LEU A 334 0.65 8.05 -25.79
CA LEU A 334 1.53 7.21 -26.62
C LEU A 334 0.83 6.73 -27.88
N THR A 335 1.47 6.97 -29.01
CA THR A 335 1.05 6.53 -30.34
C THR A 335 2.20 5.79 -31.04
N VAL A 336 1.91 5.15 -32.17
CA VAL A 336 2.93 4.51 -33.03
C VAL A 336 4.02 5.50 -33.45
N GLU A 337 3.63 6.76 -33.70
CA GLU A 337 4.52 7.79 -34.23
C GLU A 337 5.46 8.36 -33.17
N ASN A 338 5.04 8.41 -31.89
CA ASN A 338 5.80 9.10 -30.84
C ASN A 338 6.46 8.17 -29.80
N VAL A 339 6.05 6.90 -29.74
CA VAL A 339 6.52 5.97 -28.69
C VAL A 339 8.04 5.84 -28.66
N ALA A 340 8.67 5.75 -29.84
CA ALA A 340 10.12 5.60 -29.94
C ALA A 340 10.88 6.82 -29.38
N SER A 341 10.44 8.04 -29.72
CA SER A 341 11.05 9.26 -29.18
C SER A 341 10.77 9.49 -27.70
N ARG A 342 9.57 9.07 -27.22
CA ARG A 342 9.15 9.26 -25.82
C ARG A 342 9.88 8.32 -24.86
N LEU A 343 10.23 7.11 -25.31
CA LEU A 343 10.87 6.08 -24.50
C LEU A 343 12.36 5.89 -24.79
N ALA A 344 12.95 6.70 -25.68
CA ALA A 344 14.35 6.54 -26.13
C ALA A 344 15.39 6.58 -25.00
N ASP A 345 15.12 7.36 -23.96
CA ASP A 345 16.05 7.58 -22.84
C ASP A 345 15.75 6.67 -21.64
N ALA A 346 14.80 5.74 -21.75
CA ALA A 346 14.47 4.83 -20.66
C ALA A 346 15.44 3.64 -20.65
N ASP A 347 16.04 3.38 -19.50
CA ASP A 347 16.90 2.22 -19.26
C ASP A 347 16.05 0.94 -19.07
N GLY A 348 14.83 1.10 -18.57
CA GLY A 348 13.83 0.05 -18.42
C GLY A 348 12.41 0.62 -18.48
N ILE A 349 11.45 -0.23 -18.81
CA ILE A 349 10.03 0.13 -18.95
C ILE A 349 9.20 -0.73 -18.01
N ILE A 350 8.37 -0.12 -17.16
CA ILE A 350 7.38 -0.84 -16.37
C ILE A 350 5.97 -0.49 -16.84
N VAL A 351 5.15 -1.53 -17.06
CA VAL A 351 3.73 -1.40 -17.44
C VAL A 351 2.87 -1.94 -16.30
N PRO A 352 2.40 -1.06 -15.41
CA PRO A 352 1.66 -1.47 -14.21
C PRO A 352 0.23 -1.89 -14.51
N GLY A 353 -0.45 -2.42 -13.49
CA GLY A 353 -1.86 -2.78 -13.49
C GLY A 353 -2.83 -1.62 -13.79
N GLY A 354 -4.10 -1.93 -13.80
CA GLY A 354 -5.21 -0.99 -14.03
C GLY A 354 -6.43 -1.70 -14.59
N PHE A 355 -7.55 -0.99 -14.68
CA PHE A 355 -8.82 -1.50 -15.18
C PHE A 355 -9.37 -0.63 -16.31
N GLY A 356 -10.19 -1.23 -17.18
CA GLY A 356 -10.89 -0.55 -18.26
C GLY A 356 -10.00 -0.16 -19.45
N GLN A 357 -10.64 0.33 -20.50
CA GLN A 357 -10.06 0.48 -21.84
C GLN A 357 -9.08 1.67 -21.99
N ARG A 358 -9.21 2.70 -21.18
CA ARG A 358 -8.40 3.93 -21.31
C ARG A 358 -6.91 3.62 -21.21
N GLY A 359 -6.10 4.12 -22.14
CA GLY A 359 -4.62 4.01 -22.16
C GLY A 359 -4.08 2.62 -22.55
N THR A 360 -4.93 1.65 -22.90
CA THR A 360 -4.46 0.27 -23.22
C THR A 360 -3.64 0.23 -24.50
N GLU A 361 -4.06 0.93 -25.55
CA GLU A 361 -3.32 0.96 -26.83
C GLU A 361 -1.93 1.60 -26.66
N GLY A 362 -1.80 2.69 -25.91
CA GLY A 362 -0.49 3.27 -25.62
C GLY A 362 0.43 2.35 -24.82
N LYS A 363 -0.13 1.59 -23.86
CA LYS A 363 0.63 0.55 -23.15
C LYS A 363 1.09 -0.56 -24.12
N ILE A 364 0.24 -0.99 -25.07
CA ILE A 364 0.61 -1.96 -26.09
C ILE A 364 1.74 -1.43 -26.97
N GLN A 365 1.72 -0.13 -27.36
CA GLN A 365 2.82 0.46 -28.11
C GLN A 365 4.13 0.49 -27.31
N ALA A 366 4.07 0.77 -26.00
CA ALA A 366 5.26 0.75 -25.14
C ALA A 366 5.83 -0.69 -25.00
N ILE A 367 4.97 -1.70 -24.84
CA ILE A 367 5.37 -3.10 -24.78
C ILE A 367 6.00 -3.54 -26.10
N ARG A 368 5.40 -3.16 -27.24
CA ARG A 368 5.95 -3.42 -28.57
C ARG A 368 7.33 -2.79 -28.73
N TYR A 369 7.47 -1.51 -28.35
CA TYR A 369 8.75 -0.81 -28.38
C TYR A 369 9.82 -1.53 -27.55
N ALA A 370 9.49 -1.96 -26.33
CA ALA A 370 10.40 -2.71 -25.47
C ALA A 370 10.83 -4.02 -26.10
N ARG A 371 9.90 -4.78 -26.68
CA ARG A 371 10.18 -6.06 -27.35
C ARG A 371 11.05 -5.90 -28.60
N GLU A 372 10.74 -4.95 -29.47
CA GLU A 372 11.44 -4.73 -30.75
C GLU A 372 12.85 -4.15 -30.54
N ASN A 373 13.05 -3.33 -29.49
CA ASN A 373 14.33 -2.66 -29.21
C ASN A 373 15.14 -3.32 -28.08
N ASP A 374 14.70 -4.47 -27.58
CA ASP A 374 15.34 -5.22 -26.48
C ASP A 374 15.61 -4.35 -25.23
N VAL A 375 14.65 -3.47 -24.89
CA VAL A 375 14.66 -2.69 -23.65
C VAL A 375 14.09 -3.54 -22.53
N PRO A 376 14.74 -3.65 -21.36
CA PRO A 376 14.21 -4.38 -20.21
C PRO A 376 12.78 -3.93 -19.87
N MET A 377 11.86 -4.87 -19.74
CA MET A 377 10.46 -4.60 -19.47
C MET A 377 9.89 -5.50 -18.38
N LEU A 378 9.13 -4.90 -17.46
CA LEU A 378 8.30 -5.61 -16.49
C LEU A 378 6.83 -5.23 -16.67
N GLY A 379 5.98 -6.22 -16.97
CA GLY A 379 4.52 -6.06 -17.00
C GLY A 379 3.88 -6.59 -15.71
N VAL A 380 2.93 -5.86 -15.14
CA VAL A 380 2.23 -6.27 -13.91
C VAL A 380 0.72 -6.28 -14.15
N CYS A 381 0.05 -7.39 -13.83
CA CYS A 381 -1.39 -7.59 -13.91
C CYS A 381 -1.94 -7.24 -15.31
N LEU A 382 -2.61 -6.11 -15.50
CA LEU A 382 -3.01 -5.64 -16.83
C LEU A 382 -1.79 -5.55 -17.78
N GLY A 383 -0.61 -5.19 -17.27
CA GLY A 383 0.62 -5.16 -18.06
C GLY A 383 0.96 -6.53 -18.68
N MET A 384 0.78 -7.63 -17.95
CA MET A 384 0.93 -8.98 -18.50
C MET A 384 -0.13 -9.29 -19.55
N GLN A 385 -1.39 -8.94 -19.29
CA GLN A 385 -2.49 -9.17 -20.23
C GLN A 385 -2.24 -8.45 -21.56
N LEU A 386 -1.80 -7.19 -21.49
CA LEU A 386 -1.47 -6.41 -22.68
C LEU A 386 -0.21 -6.92 -23.39
N THR A 387 0.74 -7.52 -22.66
CA THR A 387 1.91 -8.21 -23.25
C THR A 387 1.45 -9.41 -24.12
N CYS A 388 0.49 -10.18 -23.64
CA CYS A 388 -0.09 -11.26 -24.44
C CYS A 388 -0.85 -10.74 -25.67
N ILE A 389 -1.61 -9.65 -25.52
CA ILE A 389 -2.35 -9.03 -26.63
C ILE A 389 -1.38 -8.45 -27.67
N GLU A 390 -0.32 -7.78 -27.24
CA GLU A 390 0.72 -7.25 -28.13
C GLU A 390 1.34 -8.36 -28.97
N PHE A 391 1.77 -9.46 -28.32
CA PHE A 391 2.38 -10.60 -28.99
C PHE A 391 1.41 -11.26 -29.98
N ALA A 392 0.16 -11.44 -29.61
CA ALA A 392 -0.88 -11.96 -30.48
C ALA A 392 -1.07 -11.11 -31.74
N ARG A 393 -1.11 -9.80 -31.61
CA ARG A 393 -1.31 -8.86 -32.73
C ARG A 393 -0.10 -8.77 -33.66
N HIS A 394 1.10 -8.63 -33.08
CA HIS A 394 2.28 -8.23 -33.87
C HIS A 394 3.25 -9.39 -34.18
N VAL A 395 3.16 -10.52 -33.47
CA VAL A 395 3.97 -11.72 -33.75
C VAL A 395 3.13 -12.85 -34.36
N LEU A 396 1.98 -13.15 -33.74
CA LEU A 396 1.07 -14.20 -34.29
C LEU A 396 0.15 -13.69 -35.41
N HIS A 397 0.16 -12.38 -35.69
CA HIS A 397 -0.68 -11.75 -36.72
C HIS A 397 -2.20 -12.02 -36.55
N LEU A 398 -2.65 -12.10 -35.30
CA LEU A 398 -4.06 -12.24 -34.96
C LEU A 398 -4.71 -10.85 -34.89
N ASP A 399 -5.06 -10.30 -36.05
CA ASP A 399 -5.63 -8.96 -36.16
C ASP A 399 -6.91 -8.83 -35.34
N GLY A 400 -6.96 -7.79 -34.47
CA GLY A 400 -8.07 -7.55 -33.57
C GLY A 400 -8.06 -8.40 -32.29
N ALA A 401 -6.98 -9.13 -32.01
CA ALA A 401 -6.81 -9.82 -30.72
C ALA A 401 -6.94 -8.84 -29.55
N ASN A 402 -7.72 -9.23 -28.53
CA ASN A 402 -8.00 -8.32 -27.40
C ASN A 402 -8.33 -9.11 -26.13
N SER A 403 -8.65 -8.37 -25.06
CA SER A 403 -9.29 -8.89 -23.86
C SER A 403 -10.81 -8.83 -24.00
N ALA A 404 -11.52 -9.86 -23.55
CA ALA A 404 -12.98 -9.85 -23.45
C ALA A 404 -13.50 -8.78 -22.45
N GLU A 405 -12.67 -8.27 -21.54
CA GLU A 405 -12.99 -7.10 -20.71
C GLU A 405 -13.07 -5.82 -21.55
N LEU A 406 -12.16 -5.66 -22.51
CA LEU A 406 -12.01 -4.43 -23.30
C LEU A 406 -12.90 -4.43 -24.54
N ASP A 407 -13.07 -5.59 -25.15
CA ASP A 407 -13.96 -5.84 -26.29
C ASP A 407 -14.62 -7.22 -26.15
N PRO A 408 -15.85 -7.28 -25.63
CA PRO A 408 -16.59 -8.54 -25.47
C PRO A 408 -16.86 -9.29 -26.79
N ASN A 409 -16.75 -8.60 -27.92
CA ASN A 409 -17.01 -9.17 -29.25
C ASN A 409 -15.73 -9.51 -30.02
N THR A 410 -14.56 -9.41 -29.39
CA THR A 410 -13.30 -9.71 -30.06
C THR A 410 -13.29 -11.14 -30.66
N LYS A 411 -12.80 -11.24 -31.88
CA LYS A 411 -12.63 -12.53 -32.56
C LYS A 411 -11.61 -13.43 -31.87
N TYR A 412 -10.60 -12.82 -31.26
CA TYR A 412 -9.50 -13.52 -30.59
C TYR A 412 -9.40 -13.05 -29.14
N PRO A 413 -10.22 -13.60 -28.22
CA PRO A 413 -10.16 -13.26 -26.79
C PRO A 413 -8.93 -13.90 -26.16
N ILE A 414 -7.77 -13.25 -26.32
CA ILE A 414 -6.49 -13.72 -25.74
C ILE A 414 -6.56 -13.69 -24.23
N ILE A 415 -7.24 -12.69 -23.69
CA ILE A 415 -7.58 -12.56 -22.28
C ILE A 415 -9.08 -12.74 -22.15
N ASP A 416 -9.50 -13.66 -21.30
CA ASP A 416 -10.91 -14.04 -21.14
C ASP A 416 -11.30 -14.08 -19.65
N ILE A 417 -12.59 -14.09 -19.38
CA ILE A 417 -13.09 -14.15 -18.00
C ILE A 417 -12.83 -15.55 -17.40
N MET A 418 -12.41 -15.60 -16.14
CA MET A 418 -12.32 -16.85 -15.40
C MET A 418 -13.70 -17.48 -15.26
N ARG A 419 -13.80 -18.82 -15.34
CA ARG A 419 -15.08 -19.54 -15.25
C ARG A 419 -15.82 -19.32 -13.94
N ASP A 420 -15.11 -19.16 -12.86
CA ASP A 420 -15.62 -18.87 -11.50
C ASP A 420 -15.97 -17.39 -11.30
N GLN A 421 -15.75 -16.54 -12.31
CA GLN A 421 -16.10 -15.12 -12.32
C GLN A 421 -17.31 -14.81 -13.23
N ILE A 422 -17.93 -15.83 -13.82
CA ILE A 422 -19.14 -15.68 -14.64
C ILE A 422 -20.35 -15.54 -13.71
N ASP A 423 -21.30 -14.66 -14.05
CA ASP A 423 -22.55 -14.40 -13.32
C ASP A 423 -22.38 -13.79 -11.92
N ILE A 424 -21.28 -13.03 -11.68
CA ILE A 424 -21.08 -12.28 -10.46
C ILE A 424 -21.77 -10.92 -10.59
N GLU A 425 -22.74 -10.62 -9.70
CA GLU A 425 -23.47 -9.35 -9.67
C GLU A 425 -22.67 -8.24 -8.97
N ASP A 426 -22.00 -8.57 -7.86
CA ASP A 426 -21.18 -7.62 -7.10
C ASP A 426 -19.80 -7.41 -7.74
N MET A 427 -19.42 -6.15 -7.98
CA MET A 427 -18.13 -5.81 -8.58
C MET A 427 -16.98 -5.75 -7.57
N GLY A 428 -17.25 -5.38 -6.32
CA GLY A 428 -16.27 -5.31 -5.24
C GLY A 428 -16.12 -6.61 -4.48
N GLY A 429 -14.90 -6.94 -4.05
CA GLY A 429 -14.59 -8.11 -3.23
C GLY A 429 -14.78 -9.47 -3.90
N THR A 430 -14.98 -9.51 -5.23
CA THR A 430 -15.31 -10.73 -5.99
C THR A 430 -14.24 -11.14 -7.00
N LEU A 431 -13.17 -10.37 -7.13
CA LEU A 431 -12.01 -10.70 -7.96
C LEU A 431 -11.25 -11.91 -7.38
N ARG A 432 -10.29 -12.44 -8.14
CA ARG A 432 -9.26 -13.31 -7.58
C ARG A 432 -8.34 -12.45 -6.73
N LEU A 433 -8.49 -12.53 -5.41
CA LEU A 433 -7.88 -11.63 -4.43
C LEU A 433 -7.00 -12.39 -3.44
N GLY A 434 -5.86 -11.80 -3.12
CA GLY A 434 -4.95 -12.30 -2.09
C GLY A 434 -3.89 -13.26 -2.62
N LEU A 435 -3.34 -14.05 -1.72
CA LEU A 435 -2.16 -14.87 -1.92
C LEU A 435 -2.49 -16.18 -2.64
N TYR A 436 -1.85 -16.42 -3.80
CA TYR A 436 -1.96 -17.66 -4.54
C TYR A 436 -0.58 -18.20 -4.94
N PRO A 437 -0.43 -19.54 -5.01
CA PRO A 437 0.81 -20.17 -5.43
C PRO A 437 1.00 -20.08 -6.95
N CYS A 438 2.23 -19.77 -7.35
CA CYS A 438 2.70 -19.81 -8.73
C CYS A 438 3.87 -20.79 -8.81
N LYS A 439 3.73 -21.84 -9.63
CA LYS A 439 4.79 -22.79 -9.93
C LYS A 439 5.65 -22.26 -11.06
N LEU A 440 6.96 -22.12 -10.80
CA LEU A 440 7.90 -21.55 -11.74
C LEU A 440 8.56 -22.61 -12.62
N LYS A 441 8.78 -22.27 -13.89
CA LYS A 441 9.47 -23.10 -14.84
C LYS A 441 10.98 -23.06 -14.59
N PRO A 442 11.65 -24.19 -14.30
CA PRO A 442 13.10 -24.21 -14.13
C PRO A 442 13.86 -23.62 -15.32
N GLY A 443 14.89 -22.84 -15.05
CA GLY A 443 15.72 -22.21 -16.08
C GLY A 443 15.13 -20.97 -16.73
N SER A 444 13.95 -20.50 -16.29
CA SER A 444 13.36 -19.24 -16.72
C SER A 444 13.98 -18.05 -15.98
N LYS A 445 13.86 -16.83 -16.55
CA LYS A 445 14.27 -15.58 -15.90
C LYS A 445 13.48 -15.36 -14.62
N ALA A 446 12.19 -15.65 -14.63
CA ALA A 446 11.36 -15.57 -13.43
C ALA A 446 11.85 -16.53 -12.33
N ALA A 447 12.15 -17.80 -12.66
CA ALA A 447 12.70 -18.73 -11.67
C ALA A 447 14.06 -18.26 -11.13
N ALA A 448 14.93 -17.76 -12.00
CA ALA A 448 16.23 -17.21 -11.58
C ALA A 448 16.06 -16.00 -10.64
N ALA A 449 15.14 -15.09 -10.92
CA ALA A 449 14.82 -13.95 -10.06
C ALA A 449 14.43 -14.40 -8.64
N TYR A 450 13.60 -15.43 -8.54
CA TYR A 450 13.14 -16.00 -7.25
C TYR A 450 14.11 -17.07 -6.67
N GLY A 451 15.39 -17.01 -7.01
CA GLY A 451 16.40 -17.91 -6.46
C GLY A 451 16.17 -19.39 -6.79
N ASN A 452 15.51 -19.68 -7.92
CA ASN A 452 15.13 -21.00 -8.39
C ASN A 452 14.18 -21.77 -7.43
N GLN A 453 13.35 -21.07 -6.68
CA GLN A 453 12.27 -21.67 -5.94
C GLN A 453 11.28 -22.33 -6.91
N GLU A 454 10.76 -23.51 -6.55
CA GLU A 454 9.78 -24.22 -7.38
C GLU A 454 8.41 -23.52 -7.37
N VAL A 455 8.01 -22.98 -6.20
CA VAL A 455 6.72 -22.33 -6.02
C VAL A 455 6.92 -21.04 -5.22
N VAL A 456 6.33 -19.97 -5.69
CA VAL A 456 6.24 -18.68 -4.97
C VAL A 456 4.79 -18.34 -4.67
N GLN A 457 4.58 -17.58 -3.61
CA GLN A 457 3.24 -17.10 -3.22
C GLN A 457 3.19 -15.60 -3.49
N ARG A 458 2.20 -15.14 -4.28
CA ARG A 458 2.07 -13.70 -4.61
C ARG A 458 0.60 -13.29 -4.60
N ARG A 459 0.34 -12.01 -4.31
CA ARG A 459 -1.01 -11.45 -4.20
C ARG A 459 -1.58 -11.12 -5.57
N HIS A 460 -2.84 -11.44 -5.78
CA HIS A 460 -3.60 -11.19 -7.00
C HIS A 460 -4.72 -10.18 -6.77
N ARG A 461 -5.09 -9.47 -7.85
CA ARG A 461 -6.25 -8.58 -7.91
C ARG A 461 -6.73 -8.46 -9.35
N HIS A 462 -7.42 -9.49 -9.87
CA HIS A 462 -7.91 -9.50 -11.25
C HIS A 462 -9.08 -10.48 -11.43
N ARG A 463 -9.81 -10.34 -12.55
CA ARG A 463 -10.95 -11.17 -12.93
C ARG A 463 -10.70 -11.93 -14.24
N TYR A 464 -9.88 -11.35 -15.11
CA TYR A 464 -9.58 -11.87 -16.44
C TYR A 464 -8.20 -12.51 -16.46
N GLU A 465 -8.04 -13.50 -17.32
CA GLU A 465 -6.83 -14.33 -17.41
C GLU A 465 -6.49 -14.70 -18.84
N PHE A 466 -5.26 -15.15 -19.07
CA PHE A 466 -4.84 -15.68 -20.38
C PHE A 466 -5.70 -16.89 -20.77
N ASN A 467 -6.25 -16.84 -22.00
CA ASN A 467 -7.05 -17.91 -22.57
C ASN A 467 -6.15 -19.03 -23.10
N THR A 468 -6.09 -20.15 -22.39
CA THR A 468 -5.21 -21.28 -22.68
C THR A 468 -5.43 -21.95 -24.05
N LYS A 469 -6.53 -21.64 -24.73
CA LYS A 469 -6.76 -22.12 -26.13
C LYS A 469 -5.71 -21.62 -27.11
N PHE A 470 -5.06 -20.48 -26.79
CA PHE A 470 -4.02 -19.89 -27.63
C PHE A 470 -2.60 -20.30 -27.22
N ARG A 471 -2.43 -21.04 -26.13
CA ARG A 471 -1.13 -21.34 -25.52
C ARG A 471 -0.14 -21.96 -26.51
N GLU A 472 -0.53 -22.99 -27.24
CA GLU A 472 0.35 -23.70 -28.17
C GLU A 472 0.85 -22.78 -29.31
N GLN A 473 0.01 -21.85 -29.78
CA GLN A 473 0.41 -20.86 -30.79
C GLN A 473 1.47 -19.89 -30.29
N PHE A 474 1.36 -19.47 -29.04
CA PHE A 474 2.33 -18.59 -28.39
C PHE A 474 3.67 -19.31 -28.15
N GLU A 475 3.63 -20.54 -27.63
CA GLU A 475 4.82 -21.35 -27.36
C GLU A 475 5.58 -21.69 -28.65
N ALA A 476 4.89 -21.88 -29.78
CA ALA A 476 5.49 -22.15 -31.10
C ALA A 476 6.35 -20.98 -31.61
N GLU A 477 6.03 -19.74 -31.23
CA GLU A 477 6.77 -18.53 -31.59
C GLU A 477 7.73 -18.05 -30.47
N GLY A 478 8.06 -18.94 -29.52
CA GLY A 478 9.07 -18.68 -28.49
C GLY A 478 8.59 -17.92 -27.25
N PHE A 479 7.28 -17.68 -27.11
CA PHE A 479 6.70 -17.10 -25.90
C PHE A 479 6.64 -18.17 -24.81
N VAL A 480 7.17 -17.87 -23.63
CA VAL A 480 7.28 -18.85 -22.55
C VAL A 480 6.34 -18.48 -21.41
N PHE A 481 5.49 -19.44 -21.03
CA PHE A 481 4.73 -19.37 -19.78
C PHE A 481 5.61 -19.92 -18.66
N SER A 482 6.32 -19.01 -18.01
CA SER A 482 7.35 -19.32 -17.00
C SER A 482 6.80 -19.45 -15.58
N GLY A 483 5.56 -19.06 -15.35
CA GLY A 483 4.83 -19.29 -14.12
C GLY A 483 3.42 -19.75 -14.40
N VAL A 484 2.95 -20.77 -13.67
CA VAL A 484 1.60 -21.33 -13.80
C VAL A 484 1.01 -21.66 -12.44
N SER A 485 -0.33 -21.72 -12.33
CA SER A 485 -0.98 -22.27 -11.14
C SER A 485 -0.58 -23.74 -10.95
N PRO A 486 -0.58 -24.29 -9.71
CA PRO A 486 -0.17 -25.67 -9.43
C PRO A 486 -0.91 -26.75 -10.26
N ASP A 487 -2.16 -26.46 -10.63
CA ASP A 487 -2.98 -27.29 -11.50
C ASP A 487 -2.73 -27.07 -13.01
N ASN A 488 -1.78 -26.22 -13.36
CA ASN A 488 -1.41 -25.78 -14.71
C ASN A 488 -2.56 -25.15 -15.52
N ARG A 489 -3.62 -24.69 -14.86
CA ARG A 489 -4.80 -24.11 -15.51
C ARG A 489 -4.62 -22.62 -15.84
N LEU A 490 -3.95 -21.87 -14.96
CA LEU A 490 -3.79 -20.43 -15.07
C LEU A 490 -2.34 -20.06 -15.37
N MET A 491 -2.16 -19.07 -16.24
CA MET A 491 -0.86 -18.54 -16.62
C MET A 491 -0.53 -17.33 -15.74
N GLU A 492 0.52 -17.46 -14.94
CA GLU A 492 0.86 -16.49 -13.89
C GLU A 492 2.04 -15.59 -14.27
N VAL A 493 2.98 -16.10 -15.05
CA VAL A 493 4.14 -15.35 -15.53
C VAL A 493 4.45 -15.73 -16.97
N VAL A 494 4.78 -14.74 -17.77
CA VAL A 494 5.20 -14.91 -19.17
C VAL A 494 6.54 -14.22 -19.41
N GLU A 495 7.33 -14.75 -20.35
CA GLU A 495 8.60 -14.15 -20.71
C GLU A 495 9.04 -14.46 -22.14
N LEU A 496 9.92 -13.61 -22.68
CA LEU A 496 10.68 -13.86 -23.91
C LEU A 496 12.15 -14.13 -23.53
N PRO A 497 12.63 -15.38 -23.63
CA PRO A 497 13.95 -15.78 -23.15
C PRO A 497 15.11 -15.14 -23.92
N ASP A 498 14.90 -14.81 -25.20
CA ASP A 498 15.87 -14.19 -26.10
C ASP A 498 16.14 -12.71 -25.79
N LYS A 499 15.28 -12.03 -24.99
CA LYS A 499 15.41 -10.64 -24.60
C LYS A 499 16.25 -10.49 -23.33
N LYS A 500 16.88 -9.32 -23.12
CA LYS A 500 17.64 -8.99 -21.91
C LYS A 500 16.81 -9.26 -20.65
N PHE A 501 15.64 -8.64 -20.56
CA PHE A 501 14.62 -8.89 -19.55
C PHE A 501 13.26 -8.47 -20.10
N PHE A 502 12.45 -9.43 -20.47
CA PHE A 502 11.08 -9.19 -20.95
C PHE A 502 10.18 -10.18 -20.23
N VAL A 503 9.67 -9.75 -19.06
CA VAL A 503 8.91 -10.58 -18.13
C VAL A 503 7.64 -9.85 -17.73
N ALA A 504 6.53 -10.59 -17.62
CA ALA A 504 5.30 -10.03 -17.09
C ALA A 504 4.58 -11.02 -16.19
N ALA A 505 4.02 -10.52 -15.07
CA ALA A 505 3.33 -11.31 -14.06
C ALA A 505 1.86 -10.89 -13.93
N GLN A 506 0.95 -11.87 -13.76
CA GLN A 506 -0.48 -11.63 -13.52
C GLN A 506 -0.74 -11.14 -12.09
N TYR A 507 0.08 -11.57 -11.15
CA TYR A 507 0.04 -11.12 -9.76
C TYR A 507 0.73 -9.76 -9.57
N HIS A 508 0.62 -9.23 -8.36
CA HIS A 508 1.20 -7.96 -7.94
C HIS A 508 2.41 -8.19 -7.02
N PRO A 509 3.63 -8.36 -7.57
CA PRO A 509 4.82 -8.60 -6.75
C PRO A 509 5.15 -7.41 -5.84
N GLU A 510 4.81 -6.17 -6.26
CA GLU A 510 5.09 -4.94 -5.53
C GLU A 510 4.58 -4.93 -4.08
N TYR A 511 3.49 -5.66 -3.78
CA TYR A 511 2.94 -5.72 -2.42
C TYR A 511 3.84 -6.46 -1.41
N HIS A 512 4.80 -7.26 -1.90
CA HIS A 512 5.76 -7.96 -1.03
C HIS A 512 7.06 -7.17 -0.81
N SER A 513 7.27 -6.07 -1.53
CA SER A 513 8.50 -5.29 -1.41
C SER A 513 8.59 -4.54 -0.08
N ARG A 514 9.75 -4.60 0.54
CA ARG A 514 10.11 -3.91 1.79
C ARG A 514 11.43 -3.16 1.60
N PRO A 515 11.70 -2.07 2.32
CA PRO A 515 12.95 -1.32 2.15
C PRO A 515 14.20 -2.15 2.47
N ASN A 516 14.09 -3.12 3.37
CA ASN A 516 15.15 -4.06 3.75
C ASN A 516 15.08 -5.41 3.02
N HIS A 517 13.99 -5.70 2.30
CA HIS A 517 13.76 -6.92 1.50
C HIS A 517 13.06 -6.54 0.20
N ALA A 518 13.83 -6.02 -0.76
CA ALA A 518 13.30 -5.67 -2.06
C ALA A 518 12.72 -6.91 -2.78
N GLU A 519 11.58 -6.73 -3.44
CA GLU A 519 10.93 -7.82 -4.16
C GLU A 519 11.81 -8.33 -5.31
N GLU A 520 11.90 -9.64 -5.44
CA GLU A 520 12.91 -10.32 -6.25
C GLU A 520 12.75 -10.06 -7.75
N LEU A 521 11.50 -10.09 -8.26
CA LEU A 521 11.24 -9.87 -9.69
C LEU A 521 11.50 -8.42 -10.09
N TYR A 522 11.15 -7.46 -9.23
CA TYR A 522 11.50 -6.05 -9.40
C TYR A 522 13.00 -5.84 -9.34
N THR A 523 13.68 -6.53 -8.43
CA THR A 523 15.14 -6.44 -8.31
C THR A 523 15.84 -6.95 -9.56
N ALA A 524 15.40 -8.07 -10.13
CA ALA A 524 15.93 -8.60 -11.39
C ALA A 524 15.67 -7.65 -12.57
N PHE A 525 14.49 -7.05 -12.64
CA PHE A 525 14.15 -6.03 -13.65
C PHE A 525 15.05 -4.80 -13.54
N VAL A 526 15.22 -4.25 -12.35
CA VAL A 526 16.07 -3.07 -12.09
C VAL A 526 17.53 -3.39 -12.40
N THR A 527 18.02 -4.59 -12.04
CA THR A 527 19.37 -5.04 -12.41
C THR A 527 19.56 -5.01 -13.93
N ALA A 528 18.62 -5.58 -14.69
CA ALA A 528 18.68 -5.58 -16.15
C ALA A 528 18.61 -4.15 -16.73
N ALA A 529 17.83 -3.25 -16.13
CA ALA A 529 17.77 -1.84 -16.54
C ALA A 529 19.10 -1.11 -16.29
N ILE A 530 19.74 -1.35 -15.15
CA ILE A 530 21.08 -0.79 -14.85
C ILE A 530 22.13 -1.28 -15.85
N GLU A 531 22.10 -2.55 -16.22
CA GLU A 531 22.99 -3.13 -17.24
C GLU A 531 22.69 -2.58 -18.64
N ASN A 532 21.48 -2.15 -18.92
CA ASN A 532 21.05 -1.55 -20.17
C ASN A 532 21.40 -0.05 -20.24
N ALA A 533 21.58 0.64 -19.11
CA ALA A 533 21.99 2.02 -19.04
C ALA A 533 23.34 2.23 -19.74
N LYS A 534 23.41 3.21 -20.64
CA LYS A 534 24.61 3.51 -21.45
C LYS A 534 25.49 4.56 -20.81
#